data_b94d8371023c75be7b2806f18545c5ac
#
_entry.id   b94d8371023c75be7b2806f18545c5ac
#
_cell.length_a   1.000
_cell.length_b   1.000
_cell.length_c   1.000
_cell.angle_alpha   90.00
_cell.angle_beta   90.00
_cell.angle_gamma   90.00
#
_symmetry.space_group_name_H-M   'P 1'
#
loop_
_entity.id
_entity.type
_entity.pdbx_description
1 polymer ?
#
loop_
_entity_poly.entity_id
_entity_poly.type
_entity_poly.pdbx_seq_one_letter_code
_entity_poly.pdbx_strand_id
1 'polypeptide(L)'
;SAPDQRVTARDMAKLAAHIIDTYPDLYKIFSEREFTWNKIKQQNRNPLLALDIGADGLKTGYLEESGYALTGSAVQNGQRLIMVISGLKTARDRAAEARKLMEWGFRAFEPRQVFTPGETVAEASVFGGASGSVPLVAK
;
A
#
# COMPACT_ATOMS: atom_id res chain seq x y z
N SER A 1 13.84 -15.10 -12.63
CA SER A 1 12.38 -14.93 -12.76
C SER A 1 11.87 -15.78 -13.89
N ALA A 2 10.64 -16.31 -13.76
CA ALA A 2 10.01 -17.04 -14.85
C ALA A 2 9.62 -16.04 -15.95
N PRO A 3 9.86 -16.33 -17.24
CA PRO A 3 9.60 -15.40 -18.35
C PRO A 3 8.14 -14.93 -18.44
N ASP A 4 7.21 -15.77 -17.98
CA ASP A 4 5.77 -15.54 -18.05
C ASP A 4 5.21 -14.84 -16.81
N GLN A 5 6.04 -14.56 -15.79
CA GLN A 5 5.61 -13.85 -14.60
C GLN A 5 5.48 -12.36 -14.89
N ARG A 6 4.26 -11.91 -15.10
CA ARG A 6 3.92 -10.52 -15.36
C ARG A 6 2.89 -10.03 -14.35
N VAL A 7 3.04 -8.80 -13.90
CA VAL A 7 2.14 -8.17 -12.94
C VAL A 7 2.05 -6.68 -13.27
N THR A 8 0.86 -6.09 -13.09
CA THR A 8 0.68 -4.65 -13.23
C THR A 8 0.95 -3.91 -11.91
N ALA A 9 1.23 -2.61 -11.99
CA ALA A 9 1.35 -1.78 -10.79
C ALA A 9 0.05 -1.80 -9.96
N ARG A 10 -1.11 -1.88 -10.62
CA ARG A 10 -2.42 -2.00 -9.97
C ARG A 10 -2.56 -3.30 -9.18
N ASP A 11 -2.10 -4.41 -9.72
CA ASP A 11 -2.17 -5.71 -9.03
C ASP A 11 -1.26 -5.72 -7.80
N MET A 12 -0.06 -5.12 -7.91
CA MET A 12 0.84 -4.96 -6.76
C MET A 12 0.25 -4.06 -5.68
N ALA A 13 -0.46 -2.99 -6.05
CA ALA A 13 -1.15 -2.14 -5.09
C ALA A 13 -2.30 -2.88 -4.39
N LYS A 14 -3.08 -3.69 -5.13
CA LYS A 14 -4.14 -4.54 -4.55
C LYS A 14 -3.57 -5.59 -3.61
N LEU A 15 -2.47 -6.24 -3.98
CA LEU A 15 -1.78 -7.21 -3.12
C LEU A 15 -1.28 -6.54 -1.84
N ALA A 16 -0.70 -5.34 -1.94
CA ALA A 16 -0.25 -4.58 -0.78
C ALA A 16 -1.41 -4.23 0.15
N ALA A 17 -2.53 -3.72 -0.38
CA ALA A 17 -3.74 -3.45 0.39
C ALA A 17 -4.25 -4.70 1.10
N HIS A 18 -4.34 -5.82 0.37
CA HIS A 18 -4.77 -7.10 0.95
C HIS A 18 -3.88 -7.55 2.11
N ILE A 19 -2.56 -7.44 1.98
CA ILE A 19 -1.62 -7.79 3.05
C ILE A 19 -1.83 -6.89 4.28
N ILE A 20 -1.99 -5.59 4.08
CA ILE A 20 -2.19 -4.61 5.15
C ILE A 20 -3.49 -4.89 5.90
N ASP A 21 -4.57 -5.14 5.17
CA ASP A 21 -5.92 -5.29 5.74
C ASP A 21 -6.13 -6.67 6.37
N THR A 22 -5.56 -7.73 5.76
CA THR A 22 -5.81 -9.11 6.19
C THR A 22 -4.80 -9.58 7.25
N TYR A 23 -3.56 -9.08 7.19
CA TYR A 23 -2.46 -9.53 8.04
C TYR A 23 -1.74 -8.37 8.75
N PRO A 24 -2.46 -7.50 9.48
CA PRO A 24 -1.88 -6.27 10.04
C PRO A 24 -0.72 -6.54 11.01
N ASP A 25 -0.74 -7.63 11.76
CA ASP A 25 0.34 -7.97 12.68
C ASP A 25 1.60 -8.45 11.96
N LEU A 26 1.45 -9.24 10.90
CA LEU A 26 2.58 -9.67 10.07
C LEU A 26 3.10 -8.51 9.21
N TYR A 27 2.23 -7.59 8.82
CA TYR A 27 2.60 -6.41 8.06
C TYR A 27 3.65 -5.54 8.76
N LYS A 28 3.65 -5.49 10.09
CA LYS A 28 4.62 -4.73 10.90
C LYS A 28 6.08 -5.10 10.59
N ILE A 29 6.34 -6.33 10.12
CA ILE A 29 7.68 -6.78 9.72
C ILE A 29 8.28 -5.92 8.59
N PHE A 30 7.44 -5.37 7.70
CA PHE A 30 7.91 -4.53 6.61
C PHE A 30 8.46 -3.17 7.06
N SER A 31 8.09 -2.72 8.25
CA SER A 31 8.58 -1.46 8.83
C SER A 31 9.91 -1.61 9.58
N GLU A 32 10.37 -2.83 9.81
CA GLU A 32 11.66 -3.08 10.46
C GLU A 32 12.80 -2.46 9.66
N ARG A 33 13.56 -1.58 10.29
CA ARG A 33 14.62 -0.81 9.61
C ARG A 33 15.88 -1.64 9.37
N GLU A 34 16.11 -2.62 10.21
CA GLU A 34 17.28 -3.49 10.15
C GLU A 34 16.97 -4.88 10.73
N PHE A 35 17.71 -5.86 10.28
CA PHE A 35 17.61 -7.23 10.79
C PHE A 35 19.01 -7.85 10.88
N THR A 36 19.31 -8.48 12.01
CA THR A 36 20.58 -9.17 12.21
C THR A 36 20.36 -10.66 12.20
N TRP A 37 20.99 -11.35 11.27
CA TRP A 37 20.99 -12.81 11.20
C TRP A 37 22.44 -13.31 11.08
N ASN A 38 22.77 -14.36 11.84
CA ASN A 38 24.10 -14.97 11.85
C ASN A 38 25.23 -13.93 11.96
N LYS A 39 25.10 -12.97 12.86
CA LYS A 39 26.01 -11.83 13.10
C LYS A 39 26.14 -10.84 11.91
N ILE A 40 25.33 -11.00 10.86
CA ILE A 40 25.30 -10.09 9.73
C ILE A 40 24.13 -9.14 9.89
N LYS A 41 24.44 -7.86 10.07
CA LYS A 41 23.43 -6.78 10.14
C LYS A 41 23.07 -6.33 8.72
N GLN A 42 21.80 -6.34 8.40
CA GLN A 42 21.25 -5.90 7.10
C GLN A 42 20.26 -4.76 7.32
N GLN A 43 20.37 -3.73 6.50
CA GLN A 43 19.41 -2.62 6.46
C GLN A 43 18.24 -2.95 5.54
N ASN A 44 17.06 -2.48 5.89
CA ASN A 44 15.92 -2.52 4.98
C ASN A 44 16.21 -1.66 3.75
N ARG A 45 15.95 -2.20 2.57
CA ARG A 45 16.25 -1.53 1.29
C ARG A 45 15.17 -0.53 0.87
N ASN A 46 14.07 -0.43 1.61
CA ASN A 46 13.02 0.53 1.34
C ASN A 46 13.48 1.95 1.75
N PRO A 47 13.72 2.86 0.79
CA PRO A 47 14.25 4.18 1.08
C PRO A 47 13.26 5.08 1.82
N LEU A 48 11.95 4.78 1.76
CA LEU A 48 10.91 5.58 2.40
C LEU A 48 10.96 5.47 3.92
N LEU A 49 11.44 4.35 4.48
CA LEU A 49 11.52 4.14 5.92
C LEU A 49 12.52 5.08 6.62
N ALA A 50 13.47 5.63 5.87
CA ALA A 50 14.43 6.62 6.39
C ALA A 50 13.87 8.05 6.40
N LEU A 51 12.72 8.27 5.76
CA LEU A 51 12.08 9.57 5.67
C LEU A 51 11.02 9.70 6.77
N ASP A 52 10.83 10.92 7.27
CA ASP A 52 9.79 11.23 8.26
C ASP A 52 8.45 11.53 7.54
N ILE A 53 7.92 10.54 6.85
CA ILE A 53 6.69 10.64 6.06
C ILE A 53 5.63 9.59 6.45
N GLY A 54 5.80 8.94 7.61
CA GLY A 54 4.88 7.89 8.07
C GLY A 54 4.98 6.58 7.29
N ALA A 55 6.10 6.33 6.58
CA ALA A 55 6.29 5.11 5.81
C ALA A 55 6.43 3.88 6.71
N ASP A 56 5.70 2.80 6.37
CA ASP A 56 5.63 1.56 7.13
C ASP A 56 5.81 0.28 6.28
N GLY A 57 6.05 0.41 4.99
CA GLY A 57 6.24 -0.75 4.07
C GLY A 57 6.54 -0.30 2.65
N LEU A 58 6.68 -1.18 1.70
CA LEU A 58 6.68 -2.64 1.76
C LEU A 58 8.00 -3.21 1.21
N LYS A 59 8.12 -3.27 -0.13
CA LYS A 59 9.18 -4.08 -0.76
C LYS A 59 9.77 -3.41 -1.99
N THR A 60 11.09 -3.46 -2.06
CA THR A 60 11.86 -3.07 -3.26
C THR A 60 12.02 -4.25 -4.21
N GLY A 61 12.10 -3.96 -5.50
CA GLY A 61 12.44 -4.90 -6.55
C GLY A 61 13.55 -4.38 -7.44
N TYR A 62 14.24 -5.29 -8.11
CA TYR A 62 15.14 -5.01 -9.20
C TYR A 62 15.23 -6.23 -10.12
N LEU A 63 15.06 -5.99 -11.39
CA LEU A 63 15.36 -6.92 -12.47
C LEU A 63 16.05 -6.12 -13.57
N GLU A 64 17.00 -6.72 -14.28
CA GLU A 64 17.72 -6.06 -15.36
C GLU A 64 16.77 -5.55 -16.45
N GLU A 65 15.78 -6.35 -16.79
CA GLU A 65 14.77 -6.04 -17.82
C GLU A 65 13.76 -4.98 -17.41
N SER A 66 13.36 -4.94 -16.14
CA SER A 66 12.29 -4.07 -15.63
C SER A 66 12.77 -2.93 -14.73
N GLY A 67 14.08 -2.83 -14.49
CA GLY A 67 14.68 -1.79 -13.66
C GLY A 67 14.35 -1.88 -12.18
N TYR A 68 14.60 -0.79 -11.48
CA TYR A 68 14.32 -0.66 -10.05
C TYR A 68 12.85 -0.38 -9.81
N ALA A 69 12.27 -1.08 -8.82
CA ALA A 69 10.87 -0.97 -8.44
C ALA A 69 10.71 -0.81 -6.93
N LEU A 70 9.57 -0.27 -6.52
CA LEU A 70 9.14 -0.17 -5.13
C LEU A 70 7.62 -0.21 -5.05
N THR A 71 7.12 -1.08 -4.18
CA THR A 71 5.79 -0.94 -3.60
C THR A 71 5.97 -0.33 -2.22
N GLY A 72 5.44 0.87 -2.01
CA GLY A 72 5.55 1.62 -0.77
C GLY A 72 4.21 1.89 -0.14
N SER A 73 4.18 2.03 1.18
CA SER A 73 3.02 2.48 1.94
C SER A 73 3.45 3.46 3.02
N ALA A 74 2.58 4.43 3.29
CA ALA A 74 2.76 5.40 4.36
C ALA A 74 1.39 5.83 4.92
N VAL A 75 1.39 6.28 6.18
CA VAL A 75 0.20 6.79 6.87
C VAL A 75 0.49 8.19 7.40
N GLN A 76 -0.36 9.17 7.06
CA GLN A 76 -0.33 10.51 7.65
C GLN A 76 -1.75 10.94 8.01
N ASN A 77 -1.95 11.49 9.20
CA ASN A 77 -3.25 11.98 9.66
C ASN A 77 -4.41 10.98 9.48
N GLY A 78 -4.14 9.70 9.68
CA GLY A 78 -5.13 8.63 9.49
C GLY A 78 -5.35 8.21 8.03
N GLN A 79 -4.80 8.93 7.06
CA GLN A 79 -4.86 8.55 5.65
C GLN A 79 -3.70 7.62 5.30
N ARG A 80 -4.01 6.44 4.74
CA ARG A 80 -3.03 5.53 4.17
C ARG A 80 -2.93 5.71 2.66
N LEU A 81 -1.71 5.80 2.17
CA LEU A 81 -1.41 5.75 0.74
C LEU A 81 -0.56 4.52 0.42
N ILE A 82 -0.86 3.88 -0.70
CA ILE A 82 -0.07 2.81 -1.28
C ILE A 82 0.36 3.27 -2.67
N MET A 83 1.65 3.19 -2.95
CA MET A 83 2.20 3.51 -4.26
C MET A 83 2.98 2.34 -4.84
N VAL A 84 3.01 2.26 -6.17
CA VAL A 84 3.84 1.30 -6.91
C VAL A 84 4.55 2.03 -8.04
N ILE A 85 5.86 1.93 -8.06
CA ILE A 85 6.71 2.44 -9.15
C ILE A 85 7.60 1.32 -9.68
N SER A 86 7.92 1.37 -10.95
CA SER A 86 8.81 0.42 -11.63
C SER A 86 9.49 1.10 -12.83
N GLY A 87 10.53 0.49 -13.35
CA GLY A 87 11.21 1.00 -14.54
C GLY A 87 12.29 2.03 -14.26
N LEU A 88 12.66 2.28 -13.00
CA LEU A 88 13.67 3.28 -12.67
C LEU A 88 15.07 2.76 -13.00
N LYS A 89 15.94 3.67 -13.48
CA LYS A 89 17.28 3.30 -13.94
C LYS A 89 18.24 2.99 -12.81
N THR A 90 18.08 3.66 -11.66
CA THR A 90 18.98 3.49 -10.51
C THR A 90 18.21 3.38 -9.19
N ALA A 91 18.86 2.85 -8.16
CA ALA A 91 18.32 2.84 -6.79
C ALA A 91 18.09 4.27 -6.26
N ARG A 92 18.91 5.24 -6.71
CA ARG A 92 18.77 6.66 -6.35
C ARG A 92 17.52 7.26 -6.98
N ASP A 93 17.26 6.99 -8.25
CA ASP A 93 16.04 7.46 -8.94
C ASP A 93 14.80 6.85 -8.28
N ARG A 94 14.85 5.54 -7.96
CA ARG A 94 13.76 4.89 -7.20
C ARG A 94 13.46 5.62 -5.89
N ALA A 95 14.49 5.97 -5.11
CA ALA A 95 14.30 6.69 -3.86
C ALA A 95 13.71 8.09 -4.08
N ALA A 96 14.22 8.82 -5.05
CA ALA A 96 13.77 10.18 -5.36
C ALA A 96 12.32 10.21 -5.89
N GLU A 97 12.00 9.34 -6.85
CA GLU A 97 10.65 9.31 -7.44
C GLU A 97 9.61 8.73 -6.46
N ALA A 98 10.00 7.75 -5.64
CA ALA A 98 9.13 7.23 -4.58
C ALA A 98 8.75 8.32 -3.58
N ARG A 99 9.73 9.10 -3.12
CA ARG A 99 9.48 10.24 -2.22
C ARG A 99 8.54 11.25 -2.85
N LYS A 100 8.83 11.72 -4.07
CA LYS A 100 8.01 12.71 -4.78
C LYS A 100 6.56 12.23 -4.95
N LEU A 101 6.37 10.99 -5.36
CA LEU A 101 5.04 10.43 -5.59
C LEU A 101 4.25 10.31 -4.28
N MET A 102 4.88 9.86 -3.19
CA MET A 102 4.23 9.76 -1.89
C MET A 102 3.85 11.13 -1.34
N GLU A 103 4.78 12.09 -1.35
CA GLU A 103 4.53 13.47 -0.92
C GLU A 103 3.45 14.15 -1.78
N TRP A 104 3.45 13.89 -3.09
CA TRP A 104 2.39 14.38 -3.97
C TRP A 104 1.03 13.79 -3.58
N GLY A 105 0.96 12.48 -3.33
CA GLY A 105 -0.27 11.82 -2.94
C GLY A 105 -0.90 12.42 -1.69
N PHE A 106 -0.12 12.67 -0.64
CA PHE A 106 -0.62 13.30 0.58
C PHE A 106 -1.06 14.77 0.40
N ARG A 107 -0.53 15.48 -0.60
CA ARG A 107 -0.96 16.85 -0.92
C ARG A 107 -2.14 16.91 -1.89
N ALA A 108 -2.23 15.95 -2.81
CA ALA A 108 -3.18 15.98 -3.91
C ALA A 108 -4.53 15.35 -3.58
N PHE A 109 -4.58 14.49 -2.56
CA PHE A 109 -5.79 13.78 -2.16
C PHE A 109 -6.15 14.11 -0.72
N GLU A 110 -7.38 14.58 -0.54
CA GLU A 110 -7.97 14.84 0.76
C GLU A 110 -9.06 13.80 1.02
N PRO A 111 -9.03 13.07 2.16
CA PRO A 111 -10.10 12.15 2.51
C PRO A 111 -11.38 12.94 2.79
N ARG A 112 -12.46 12.59 2.09
CA ARG A 112 -13.78 13.19 2.30
C ARG A 112 -14.74 12.14 2.81
N GLN A 113 -15.26 12.37 4.00
CA GLN A 113 -16.34 11.54 4.53
C GLN A 113 -17.62 11.80 3.74
N VAL A 114 -18.17 10.77 3.10
CA VAL A 114 -19.40 10.87 2.29
C VAL A 114 -20.60 10.49 3.13
N PHE A 115 -20.46 9.52 4.03
CA PHE A 115 -21.50 9.05 4.94
C PHE A 115 -20.92 8.91 6.36
N THR A 116 -21.77 9.10 7.36
CA THR A 116 -21.41 8.82 8.75
C THR A 116 -21.56 7.33 9.06
N PRO A 117 -20.73 6.76 9.98
CA PRO A 117 -20.92 5.37 10.40
C PRO A 117 -22.34 5.11 10.90
N GLY A 118 -22.97 4.03 10.41
CA GLY A 118 -24.35 3.68 10.72
C GLY A 118 -25.42 4.37 9.86
N GLU A 119 -25.06 5.34 9.03
CA GLU A 119 -26.01 6.00 8.11
C GLU A 119 -26.47 5.03 7.02
N THR A 120 -27.78 5.00 6.75
CA THR A 120 -28.35 4.18 5.66
C THR A 120 -28.02 4.81 4.31
N VAL A 121 -27.24 4.11 3.50
CA VAL A 121 -26.73 4.57 2.20
C VAL A 121 -27.62 4.15 1.05
N ALA A 122 -28.28 2.99 1.20
CA ALA A 122 -29.18 2.41 0.20
C ALA A 122 -30.04 1.30 0.84
N GLU A 123 -30.94 0.74 0.05
CA GLU A 123 -31.68 -0.48 0.41
C GLU A 123 -31.38 -1.60 -0.59
N ALA A 124 -31.19 -2.82 -0.09
CA ALA A 124 -31.06 -4.02 -0.92
C ALA A 124 -32.38 -4.81 -0.88
N SER A 125 -32.90 -5.16 -2.04
CA SER A 125 -34.09 -6.02 -2.16
C SER A 125 -33.78 -7.44 -1.68
N VAL A 126 -34.71 -8.02 -0.91
CA VAL A 126 -34.57 -9.39 -0.39
C VAL A 126 -35.64 -10.27 -1.02
N PHE A 127 -35.20 -11.26 -1.80
CA PHE A 127 -36.13 -12.24 -2.38
C PHE A 127 -36.51 -13.31 -1.35
N GLY A 128 -37.77 -13.50 -1.11
CA GLY A 128 -38.27 -14.51 -0.17
C GLY A 128 -38.03 -14.24 1.31
N GLY A 129 -37.66 -13.02 1.68
CA GLY A 129 -37.44 -12.62 3.06
C GLY A 129 -38.74 -12.19 3.77
N ALA A 130 -38.68 -12.06 5.10
CA ALA A 130 -39.81 -11.51 5.92
C ALA A 130 -40.05 -10.03 5.63
N SER A 131 -39.06 -9.30 5.13
CA SER A 131 -39.20 -7.93 4.60
C SER A 131 -38.72 -7.88 3.16
N GLY A 132 -39.32 -6.99 2.35
CA GLY A 132 -38.99 -6.84 0.93
C GLY A 132 -37.60 -6.19 0.69
N SER A 133 -37.04 -5.51 1.68
CA SER A 133 -35.72 -4.87 1.60
C SER A 133 -35.03 -4.87 2.96
N VAL A 134 -33.70 -4.65 2.93
CA VAL A 134 -32.85 -4.41 4.11
C VAL A 134 -31.99 -3.18 3.88
N PRO A 135 -31.76 -2.35 4.92
CA PRO A 135 -30.90 -1.18 4.81
C PRO A 135 -29.42 -1.60 4.67
N LEU A 136 -28.70 -0.92 3.78
CA LEU A 136 -27.24 -0.96 3.66
C LEU A 136 -26.69 0.24 4.41
N VAL A 137 -25.89 -0.01 5.44
CA VAL A 137 -25.34 1.04 6.29
C VAL A 137 -23.86 1.25 6.06
N ALA A 138 -23.41 2.51 6.17
CA ALA A 138 -21.99 2.84 6.13
C ALA A 138 -21.26 2.23 7.35
N LYS A 139 -20.03 1.74 7.13
CA LYS A 139 -19.16 1.24 8.19
C LYS A 139 -18.26 2.34 8.72
#